data_6c178d22140ae62c68a19f4835a45317
#
_entry.id   6c178d22140ae62c68a19f4835a45317
#
_cell.length_a   1.000
_cell.length_b   1.000
_cell.length_c   1.000
_cell.angle_alpha   90.00
_cell.angle_beta   90.00
_cell.angle_gamma   90.00
#
_symmetry.space_group_name_H-M   'P 1'
#
loop_
_entity.id
_entity.type
_entity.pdbx_description
1 polymer ?
#
loop_
_entity_poly.entity_id
_entity_poly.type
_entity_poly.pdbx_seq_one_letter_code
_entity_poly.pdbx_strand_id
1 'polypeptide(L)'
;MEIVNYVEFKKERDLGAIITDTFKFIRLEWKPFFTTILKVSLLPILLAIAALLYYVFSVSNIFTAVDFANPESANPSLLNTGNMFLAMFLMFIFFILAYVTISLSGYYYIKSYIDNAGNVDYTYVNQKVKEKFWSFLGLGILIGITASIGFIFCVLPGIYFYVVFSMAFPLMVFADKGAFDAYGDSFSFVNGHWWETFGCLLVVGILTSILGYIFSIPAFLYSLFSGFVSIGTDDPTEIFTLFSDPVYIILEIISYLGRFIFYAVTLISSIFIYFDINEQKNATGTFEQIDNLGN
;
A
#
# COMPACT_ATOMS: atom_id res chain seq x y z
N MET A 1 -2.53 -25.07 -29.22
CA MET A 1 -3.14 -24.65 -27.94
C MET A 1 -2.04 -23.88 -27.19
N GLU A 2 -2.06 -22.55 -27.24
CA GLU A 2 -1.23 -21.78 -26.34
C GLU A 2 -1.74 -22.09 -24.91
N ILE A 3 -0.85 -22.58 -24.08
CA ILE A 3 -1.12 -22.74 -22.65
C ILE A 3 -1.21 -21.31 -22.11
N VAL A 4 -2.41 -20.75 -22.11
CA VAL A 4 -2.67 -19.48 -21.44
C VAL A 4 -2.36 -19.73 -19.97
N ASN A 5 -1.24 -19.17 -19.50
CA ASN A 5 -0.81 -19.22 -18.10
C ASN A 5 -1.75 -18.35 -17.23
N TYR A 6 -3.04 -18.65 -17.27
CA TYR A 6 -4.06 -17.95 -16.50
C TYR A 6 -4.01 -18.39 -15.03
N VAL A 7 -4.10 -17.43 -14.12
CA VAL A 7 -4.26 -17.70 -12.69
C VAL A 7 -5.73 -17.52 -12.35
N GLU A 8 -6.39 -18.63 -12.02
CA GLU A 8 -7.79 -18.61 -11.62
C GLU A 8 -7.95 -17.98 -10.24
N PHE A 9 -8.83 -17.00 -10.10
CA PHE A 9 -9.09 -16.32 -8.83
C PHE A 9 -10.28 -16.95 -8.07
N LYS A 10 -11.33 -17.37 -8.76
CA LYS A 10 -12.58 -17.86 -8.19
C LYS A 10 -12.47 -19.33 -7.79
N LYS A 11 -11.74 -19.65 -6.75
CA LYS A 11 -11.65 -21.00 -6.15
C LYS A 11 -11.29 -20.92 -4.68
N GLU A 12 -11.66 -21.94 -3.91
CA GLU A 12 -11.22 -22.12 -2.52
C GLU A 12 -9.72 -22.34 -2.43
N ARG A 13 -9.09 -21.80 -1.39
CA ARG A 13 -7.65 -21.89 -1.17
C ARG A 13 -7.30 -21.99 0.32
N ASP A 14 -6.33 -22.81 0.63
CA ASP A 14 -5.65 -22.72 1.91
C ASP A 14 -4.60 -21.58 1.91
N LEU A 15 -4.04 -21.27 3.08
CA LEU A 15 -3.02 -20.24 3.23
C LEU A 15 -1.80 -20.44 2.31
N GLY A 16 -1.36 -21.69 2.14
CA GLY A 16 -0.21 -22.01 1.29
C GLY A 16 -0.51 -21.72 -0.18
N ALA A 17 -1.72 -22.07 -0.64
CA ALA A 17 -2.17 -21.80 -2.00
C ALA A 17 -2.34 -20.28 -2.25
N ILE A 18 -2.86 -19.52 -1.28
CA ILE A 18 -2.96 -18.06 -1.39
C ILE A 18 -1.57 -17.43 -1.63
N ILE A 19 -0.58 -17.80 -0.83
CA ILE A 19 0.79 -17.30 -0.98
C ILE A 19 1.38 -17.73 -2.32
N THR A 20 1.28 -19.02 -2.66
CA THR A 20 1.84 -19.58 -3.90
C THR A 20 1.23 -18.94 -5.14
N ASP A 21 -0.10 -18.81 -5.17
CA ASP A 21 -0.83 -18.22 -6.31
C ASP A 21 -0.57 -16.71 -6.42
N THR A 22 -0.36 -16.00 -5.29
CA THR A 22 0.06 -14.59 -5.28
C THR A 22 1.40 -14.42 -5.99
N PHE A 23 2.42 -15.19 -5.63
CA PHE A 23 3.73 -15.10 -6.28
C PHE A 23 3.70 -15.63 -7.71
N LYS A 24 2.87 -16.65 -8.01
CA LYS A 24 2.64 -17.11 -9.37
C LYS A 24 2.06 -16.01 -10.25
N PHE A 25 1.03 -15.30 -9.78
CA PHE A 25 0.43 -14.18 -10.51
C PHE A 25 1.45 -13.07 -10.76
N ILE A 26 2.19 -12.65 -9.72
CA ILE A 26 3.23 -11.63 -9.86
C ILE A 26 4.28 -12.06 -10.89
N ARG A 27 4.75 -13.31 -10.85
CA ARG A 27 5.75 -13.81 -11.80
C ARG A 27 5.26 -13.82 -13.25
N LEU A 28 3.98 -14.10 -13.47
CA LEU A 28 3.39 -14.14 -14.82
C LEU A 28 3.06 -12.73 -15.33
N GLU A 29 2.50 -11.89 -14.46
CA GLU A 29 1.90 -10.61 -14.83
C GLU A 29 2.73 -9.38 -14.40
N TRP A 30 3.96 -9.55 -13.87
CA TRP A 30 4.70 -8.44 -13.27
C TRP A 30 4.89 -7.24 -14.22
N LYS A 31 5.26 -7.48 -15.50
CA LYS A 31 5.48 -6.39 -16.46
C LYS A 31 4.19 -5.64 -16.79
N PRO A 32 3.12 -6.30 -17.29
CA PRO A 32 1.88 -5.59 -17.63
C PRO A 32 1.22 -5.00 -16.39
N PHE A 33 1.24 -5.68 -15.23
CA PHE A 33 0.67 -5.21 -13.98
C PHE A 33 1.33 -3.90 -13.51
N PHE A 34 2.64 -3.91 -13.26
CA PHE A 34 3.34 -2.71 -12.80
C PHE A 34 3.36 -1.60 -13.84
N THR A 35 3.46 -1.91 -15.14
CA THR A 35 3.41 -0.91 -16.20
C THR A 35 2.05 -0.20 -16.23
N THR A 36 0.95 -0.94 -16.08
CA THR A 36 -0.40 -0.36 -16.03
C THR A 36 -0.56 0.53 -14.81
N ILE A 37 -0.18 0.05 -13.63
CA ILE A 37 -0.25 0.83 -12.39
C ILE A 37 0.59 2.11 -12.52
N LEU A 38 1.83 2.01 -12.98
CA LEU A 38 2.70 3.18 -13.16
C LEU A 38 2.11 4.18 -14.16
N LYS A 39 1.56 3.73 -15.28
CA LYS A 39 0.95 4.64 -16.27
C LYS A 39 -0.25 5.39 -15.70
N VAL A 40 -1.11 4.71 -14.93
CA VAL A 40 -2.32 5.33 -14.33
C VAL A 40 -1.96 6.25 -13.18
N SER A 41 -0.96 5.85 -12.36
CA SER A 41 -0.60 6.54 -11.10
C SER A 41 0.61 7.45 -11.24
N LEU A 42 1.16 7.65 -12.45
CA LEU A 42 2.40 8.39 -12.67
C LEU A 42 2.36 9.80 -12.08
N LEU A 43 1.31 10.55 -12.37
CA LEU A 43 1.18 11.92 -11.88
C LEU A 43 1.10 12.00 -10.34
N PRO A 44 0.24 11.24 -9.65
CA PRO A 44 0.24 11.19 -8.18
C PRO A 44 1.58 10.76 -7.57
N ILE A 45 2.27 9.80 -8.18
CA ILE A 45 3.59 9.35 -7.70
C ILE A 45 4.63 10.47 -7.81
N LEU A 46 4.68 11.17 -8.96
CA LEU A 46 5.61 12.29 -9.14
C LEU A 46 5.32 13.43 -8.16
N LEU A 47 4.05 13.75 -7.90
CA LEU A 47 3.66 14.74 -6.91
C LEU A 47 4.06 14.30 -5.48
N ALA A 48 3.90 13.03 -5.13
CA ALA A 48 4.31 12.50 -3.85
C ALA A 48 5.84 12.57 -3.66
N ILE A 49 6.62 12.25 -4.70
CA ILE A 49 8.09 12.39 -4.66
C ILE A 49 8.49 13.86 -4.51
N ALA A 50 7.88 14.77 -5.27
CA ALA A 50 8.18 16.21 -5.16
C ALA A 50 7.84 16.75 -3.76
N ALA A 51 6.72 16.35 -3.18
CA ALA A 51 6.32 16.74 -1.83
C ALA A 51 7.26 16.13 -0.76
N LEU A 52 7.72 14.90 -0.95
CA LEU A 52 8.73 14.29 -0.09
C LEU A 52 10.04 15.08 -0.11
N LEU A 53 10.55 15.43 -1.28
CA LEU A 53 11.75 16.24 -1.42
C LEU A 53 11.57 17.62 -0.75
N TYR A 54 10.44 18.29 -0.96
CA TYR A 54 10.11 19.55 -0.32
C TYR A 54 10.09 19.41 1.21
N TYR A 55 9.53 18.33 1.75
CA TYR A 55 9.53 18.03 3.18
C TYR A 55 10.95 17.83 3.71
N VAL A 56 11.78 17.02 3.05
CA VAL A 56 13.17 16.78 3.44
C VAL A 56 13.96 18.08 3.50
N PHE A 57 13.87 18.93 2.48
CA PHE A 57 14.54 20.24 2.48
C PHE A 57 14.02 21.18 3.57
N SER A 58 12.71 21.17 3.86
CA SER A 58 12.13 22.02 4.90
C SER A 58 12.58 21.60 6.30
N VAL A 59 12.67 20.30 6.54
CA VAL A 59 13.19 19.73 7.80
C VAL A 59 14.67 20.06 7.98
N SER A 60 15.49 19.86 6.95
CA SER A 60 16.91 20.18 6.97
C SER A 60 17.16 21.65 7.34
N ASN A 61 16.40 22.59 6.73
CA ASN A 61 16.52 24.03 7.03
C ASN A 61 16.21 24.38 8.50
N ILE A 62 15.37 23.60 9.18
CA ILE A 62 15.09 23.81 10.61
C ILE A 62 16.27 23.33 11.44
N PHE A 63 16.77 22.11 11.18
CA PHE A 63 17.86 21.54 11.94
C PHE A 63 19.16 22.35 11.78
N THR A 64 19.43 22.91 10.60
CA THR A 64 20.59 23.82 10.40
C THR A 64 20.42 25.19 11.05
N ALA A 65 19.19 25.62 11.34
CA ALA A 65 18.90 26.88 12.03
C ALA A 65 18.90 26.75 13.56
N VAL A 66 18.95 25.52 14.11
CA VAL A 66 19.01 25.27 15.55
C VAL A 66 20.47 25.10 15.97
N ASP A 67 20.99 26.06 16.77
CA ASP A 67 22.29 25.91 17.44
C ASP A 67 22.11 25.10 18.73
N PHE A 68 22.44 23.81 18.66
CA PHE A 68 22.30 22.88 19.80
C PHE A 68 23.33 23.17 20.90
N ALA A 69 24.43 23.89 20.59
CA ALA A 69 25.43 24.32 21.57
C ALA A 69 24.94 25.54 22.38
N ASN A 70 24.10 26.38 21.76
CA ASN A 70 23.49 27.55 22.38
C ASN A 70 21.97 27.57 22.13
N PRO A 71 21.17 26.75 22.82
CA PRO A 71 19.75 26.65 22.58
C PRO A 71 18.96 27.96 22.73
N GLU A 72 19.50 28.92 23.51
CA GLU A 72 18.89 30.24 23.68
C GLU A 72 19.03 31.13 22.44
N SER A 73 20.01 30.86 21.56
CA SER A 73 20.19 31.53 20.27
C SER A 73 19.37 30.91 19.16
N ALA A 74 18.85 29.71 19.38
CA ALA A 74 18.03 28.96 18.41
C ALA A 74 16.67 29.65 18.23
N ASN A 75 16.57 30.46 17.19
CA ASN A 75 15.31 31.10 16.81
C ASN A 75 14.92 30.63 15.39
N PRO A 76 14.39 29.40 15.25
CA PRO A 76 13.84 29.00 13.97
C PRO A 76 12.75 30.02 13.63
N SER A 77 12.94 30.75 12.53
CA SER A 77 11.95 31.75 12.14
C SER A 77 10.59 31.09 12.03
N LEU A 78 9.52 31.75 12.45
CA LEU A 78 8.13 31.28 12.29
C LEU A 78 7.85 30.83 10.85
N LEU A 79 8.53 31.46 9.86
CA LEU A 79 8.45 31.09 8.44
C LEU A 79 9.04 29.70 8.16
N ASN A 80 10.17 29.33 8.76
CA ASN A 80 10.77 27.99 8.54
C ASN A 80 9.92 26.91 9.18
N THR A 81 9.37 27.16 10.37
CA THR A 81 8.43 26.24 11.02
C THR A 81 7.13 26.09 10.22
N GLY A 82 6.58 27.20 9.72
CA GLY A 82 5.39 27.20 8.86
C GLY A 82 5.60 26.42 7.56
N ASN A 83 6.75 26.58 6.91
CA ASN A 83 7.11 25.84 5.70
C ASN A 83 7.22 24.32 5.97
N MET A 84 7.76 23.91 7.12
CA MET A 84 7.81 22.48 7.48
C MET A 84 6.41 21.89 7.64
N PHE A 85 5.50 22.57 8.34
CA PHE A 85 4.12 22.08 8.49
C PHE A 85 3.39 22.03 7.15
N LEU A 86 3.59 23.02 6.28
CA LEU A 86 3.03 23.01 4.92
C LEU A 86 3.59 21.84 4.11
N ALA A 87 4.90 21.63 4.16
CA ALA A 87 5.54 20.51 3.44
C ALA A 87 5.05 19.15 3.93
N MET A 88 4.92 18.98 5.26
CA MET A 88 4.36 17.76 5.86
C MET A 88 2.90 17.54 5.44
N PHE A 89 2.08 18.57 5.41
CA PHE A 89 0.69 18.49 4.97
C PHE A 89 0.57 18.11 3.49
N LEU A 90 1.35 18.76 2.62
CA LEU A 90 1.38 18.42 1.19
C LEU A 90 1.89 17.00 0.95
N MET A 91 2.95 16.58 1.66
CA MET A 91 3.46 15.23 1.61
C MET A 91 2.35 14.23 1.96
N PHE A 92 1.65 14.43 3.08
CA PHE A 92 0.57 13.55 3.52
C PHE A 92 -0.54 13.43 2.47
N ILE A 93 -0.99 14.57 1.90
CA ILE A 93 -2.03 14.58 0.85
C ILE A 93 -1.57 13.81 -0.38
N PHE A 94 -0.40 14.12 -0.93
CA PHE A 94 0.06 13.50 -2.16
C PHE A 94 0.39 12.01 -1.99
N PHE A 95 0.85 11.58 -0.80
CA PHE A 95 1.02 10.16 -0.49
C PHE A 95 -0.33 9.42 -0.46
N ILE A 96 -1.38 10.03 0.14
CA ILE A 96 -2.74 9.45 0.10
C ILE A 96 -3.23 9.34 -1.34
N LEU A 97 -3.08 10.38 -2.16
CA LEU A 97 -3.51 10.36 -3.56
C LEU A 97 -2.77 9.28 -4.36
N ALA A 98 -1.47 9.16 -4.17
CA ALA A 98 -0.67 8.12 -4.79
C ALA A 98 -1.12 6.71 -4.33
N TYR A 99 -1.28 6.52 -3.02
CA TYR A 99 -1.73 5.24 -2.45
C TYR A 99 -3.09 4.81 -3.00
N VAL A 100 -4.07 5.73 -3.04
CA VAL A 100 -5.42 5.46 -3.56
C VAL A 100 -5.38 5.08 -5.05
N THR A 101 -4.65 5.84 -5.87
CA THR A 101 -4.58 5.56 -7.31
C THR A 101 -3.86 4.25 -7.62
N ILE A 102 -2.77 3.96 -6.90
CA ILE A 102 -2.01 2.71 -7.01
C ILE A 102 -2.89 1.51 -6.64
N SER A 103 -3.54 1.57 -5.47
CA SER A 103 -4.41 0.50 -4.98
C SER A 103 -5.56 0.24 -5.93
N LEU A 104 -6.27 1.30 -6.30
CA LEU A 104 -7.42 1.22 -7.18
C LEU A 104 -7.04 0.68 -8.57
N SER A 105 -5.88 1.10 -9.11
CA SER A 105 -5.34 0.57 -10.36
C SER A 105 -5.05 -0.93 -10.27
N GLY A 106 -4.49 -1.40 -9.15
CA GLY A 106 -4.22 -2.82 -8.92
C GLY A 106 -5.49 -3.65 -8.83
N TYR A 107 -6.50 -3.18 -8.09
CA TYR A 107 -7.80 -3.85 -7.99
C TYR A 107 -8.50 -3.95 -9.36
N TYR A 108 -8.59 -2.85 -10.12
CA TYR A 108 -9.25 -2.87 -11.42
C TYR A 108 -8.42 -3.56 -12.51
N TYR A 109 -7.10 -3.61 -12.38
CA TYR A 109 -6.28 -4.47 -13.21
C TYR A 109 -6.69 -5.94 -13.08
N ILE A 110 -6.76 -6.42 -11.82
CA ILE A 110 -7.13 -7.82 -11.54
C ILE A 110 -8.59 -8.08 -11.92
N LYS A 111 -9.50 -7.12 -11.69
CA LYS A 111 -10.88 -7.26 -12.16
C LYS A 111 -10.94 -7.42 -13.69
N SER A 112 -10.24 -6.57 -14.44
CA SER A 112 -10.16 -6.70 -15.91
C SER A 112 -9.52 -8.01 -16.35
N TYR A 113 -8.48 -8.47 -15.63
CA TYR A 113 -7.82 -9.76 -15.86
C TYR A 113 -8.80 -10.96 -15.71
N ILE A 114 -9.61 -10.93 -14.65
CA ILE A 114 -10.61 -11.98 -14.39
C ILE A 114 -11.72 -11.94 -15.43
N ASP A 115 -12.28 -10.75 -15.69
CA ASP A 115 -13.46 -10.59 -16.59
C ASP A 115 -13.12 -10.91 -18.06
N ASN A 116 -11.85 -10.78 -18.46
CA ASN A 116 -11.38 -11.00 -19.84
C ASN A 116 -10.42 -12.21 -19.97
N ALA A 117 -10.49 -13.18 -19.05
CA ALA A 117 -9.72 -14.43 -19.09
C ALA A 117 -8.21 -14.24 -19.35
N GLY A 118 -7.60 -13.27 -18.61
CA GLY A 118 -6.17 -12.97 -18.68
C GLY A 118 -5.79 -11.76 -19.55
N ASN A 119 -6.70 -11.22 -20.34
CA ASN A 119 -6.45 -10.02 -21.13
C ASN A 119 -6.88 -8.76 -20.39
N VAL A 120 -5.99 -7.80 -20.19
CA VAL A 120 -6.28 -6.57 -19.44
C VAL A 120 -6.52 -5.39 -20.37
N ASP A 121 -7.67 -4.75 -20.24
CA ASP A 121 -7.96 -3.48 -20.93
C ASP A 121 -7.50 -2.29 -20.08
N TYR A 122 -6.42 -1.65 -20.53
CA TYR A 122 -5.89 -0.43 -19.91
C TYR A 122 -6.92 0.72 -19.88
N THR A 123 -7.74 0.86 -20.93
CA THR A 123 -8.72 1.95 -21.03
C THR A 123 -9.79 1.79 -19.93
N TYR A 124 -10.26 0.56 -19.74
CA TYR A 124 -11.18 0.21 -18.66
C TYR A 124 -10.58 0.54 -17.28
N VAL A 125 -9.33 0.10 -17.01
CA VAL A 125 -8.66 0.37 -15.73
C VAL A 125 -8.57 1.87 -15.46
N ASN A 126 -8.07 2.65 -16.43
CA ASN A 126 -7.91 4.10 -16.27
C ASN A 126 -9.25 4.83 -16.07
N GLN A 127 -10.30 4.40 -16.78
CA GLN A 127 -11.65 4.95 -16.61
C GLN A 127 -12.21 4.65 -15.22
N LYS A 128 -12.12 3.40 -14.77
CA LYS A 128 -12.63 2.97 -13.45
C LYS A 128 -11.88 3.62 -12.29
N VAL A 129 -10.58 3.82 -12.42
CA VAL A 129 -9.80 4.56 -11.42
C VAL A 129 -10.34 5.98 -11.25
N LYS A 130 -10.59 6.71 -12.36
CA LYS A 130 -11.13 8.08 -12.30
C LYS A 130 -12.55 8.12 -11.74
N GLU A 131 -13.40 7.18 -12.16
CA GLU A 131 -14.80 7.08 -11.74
C GLU A 131 -14.95 6.77 -10.24
N LYS A 132 -14.14 5.84 -9.74
CA LYS A 132 -14.28 5.31 -8.36
C LYS A 132 -13.33 5.95 -7.34
N PHE A 133 -12.47 6.87 -7.78
CA PHE A 133 -11.44 7.49 -6.94
C PHE A 133 -11.99 8.05 -5.63
N TRP A 134 -13.03 8.91 -5.71
CA TRP A 134 -13.59 9.56 -4.53
C TRP A 134 -14.29 8.59 -3.58
N SER A 135 -14.98 7.60 -4.14
CA SER A 135 -15.64 6.56 -3.34
C SER A 135 -14.62 5.68 -2.60
N PHE A 136 -13.50 5.34 -3.28
CA PHE A 136 -12.44 4.56 -2.68
C PHE A 136 -11.68 5.35 -1.60
N LEU A 137 -11.41 6.63 -1.86
CA LEU A 137 -10.81 7.54 -0.88
C LEU A 137 -11.73 7.69 0.34
N GLY A 138 -13.03 7.90 0.13
CA GLY A 138 -14.01 8.00 1.21
C GLY A 138 -14.08 6.74 2.06
N LEU A 139 -14.07 5.56 1.44
CA LEU A 139 -14.00 4.28 2.13
C LEU A 139 -12.72 4.18 2.97
N GLY A 140 -11.56 4.55 2.39
CA GLY A 140 -10.28 4.55 3.09
C GLY A 140 -10.24 5.47 4.31
N ILE A 141 -10.83 6.67 4.20
CA ILE A 141 -10.95 7.62 5.33
C ILE A 141 -11.86 7.02 6.42
N LEU A 142 -13.00 6.46 6.05
CA LEU A 142 -13.94 5.85 7.00
C LEU A 142 -13.28 4.69 7.76
N ILE A 143 -12.59 3.79 7.05
CA ILE A 143 -11.83 2.69 7.63
C ILE A 143 -10.72 3.23 8.53
N GLY A 144 -9.96 4.23 8.06
CA GLY A 144 -8.85 4.83 8.81
C GLY A 144 -9.31 5.43 10.15
N ILE A 145 -10.43 6.17 10.16
CA ILE A 145 -11.01 6.74 11.38
C ILE A 145 -11.43 5.62 12.33
N THR A 146 -12.18 4.62 11.84
CA THR A 146 -12.69 3.54 12.70
C THR A 146 -11.57 2.68 13.27
N ALA A 147 -10.58 2.32 12.45
CA ALA A 147 -9.41 1.57 12.91
C ALA A 147 -8.60 2.36 13.93
N SER A 148 -8.37 3.66 13.68
CA SER A 148 -7.66 4.55 14.62
C SER A 148 -8.38 4.63 15.97
N ILE A 149 -9.68 4.80 15.98
CA ILE A 149 -10.50 4.76 17.19
C ILE A 149 -10.32 3.41 17.90
N GLY A 150 -10.38 2.30 17.17
CA GLY A 150 -10.17 0.96 17.72
C GLY A 150 -8.81 0.82 18.42
N PHE A 151 -7.73 1.29 17.79
CA PHE A 151 -6.38 1.25 18.36
C PHE A 151 -6.18 2.18 19.56
N ILE A 152 -6.84 3.36 19.56
CA ILE A 152 -6.80 4.30 20.70
C ILE A 152 -7.44 3.68 21.94
N PHE A 153 -8.57 3.00 21.79
CA PHE A 153 -9.23 2.34 22.93
C PHE A 153 -8.48 1.10 23.42
N CYS A 154 -8.02 0.25 22.51
CA CYS A 154 -7.21 -0.93 22.82
C CYS A 154 -6.65 -1.55 21.54
N VAL A 155 -5.51 -2.21 21.62
CA VAL A 155 -4.89 -2.90 20.48
C VAL A 155 -5.81 -4.00 19.90
N LEU A 156 -6.52 -4.74 20.76
CA LEU A 156 -7.38 -5.85 20.30
C LEU A 156 -8.55 -5.42 19.41
N PRO A 157 -9.38 -4.40 19.78
CA PRO A 157 -10.37 -3.86 18.86
C PRO A 157 -9.77 -3.31 17.55
N GLY A 158 -8.59 -2.68 17.62
CA GLY A 158 -7.89 -2.21 16.43
C GLY A 158 -7.55 -3.33 15.45
N ILE A 159 -7.01 -4.46 15.97
CA ILE A 159 -6.73 -5.66 15.16
C ILE A 159 -8.03 -6.24 14.57
N TYR A 160 -9.09 -6.31 15.38
CA TYR A 160 -10.38 -6.81 14.90
C TYR A 160 -10.89 -6.00 13.70
N PHE A 161 -10.92 -4.67 13.82
CA PHE A 161 -11.34 -3.80 12.72
C PHE A 161 -10.40 -3.87 11.51
N TYR A 162 -9.09 -3.97 11.72
CA TYR A 162 -8.13 -4.14 10.62
C TYR A 162 -8.45 -5.38 9.78
N VAL A 163 -8.73 -6.52 10.43
CA VAL A 163 -9.08 -7.77 9.74
C VAL A 163 -10.40 -7.63 9.00
N VAL A 164 -11.44 -7.09 9.64
CA VAL A 164 -12.75 -6.92 9.02
C VAL A 164 -12.65 -6.01 7.79
N PHE A 165 -12.02 -4.86 7.93
CA PHE A 165 -11.96 -3.87 6.84
C PHE A 165 -10.94 -4.19 5.75
N SER A 166 -10.08 -5.19 5.95
CA SER A 166 -9.22 -5.68 4.87
C SER A 166 -10.03 -6.18 3.66
N MET A 167 -11.27 -6.63 3.89
CA MET A 167 -12.17 -7.11 2.84
C MET A 167 -13.09 -6.02 2.27
N ALA A 168 -13.13 -4.81 2.83
CA ALA A 168 -14.00 -3.75 2.36
C ALA A 168 -13.64 -3.25 0.95
N PHE A 169 -12.35 -3.11 0.63
CA PHE A 169 -11.90 -2.72 -0.71
C PHE A 169 -12.16 -3.78 -1.78
N PRO A 170 -11.83 -5.07 -1.57
CA PRO A 170 -12.26 -6.15 -2.46
C PRO A 170 -13.78 -6.17 -2.67
N LEU A 171 -14.59 -6.04 -1.62
CA LEU A 171 -16.05 -5.99 -1.72
C LEU A 171 -16.53 -4.82 -2.58
N MET A 172 -15.95 -3.64 -2.40
CA MET A 172 -16.29 -2.47 -3.22
C MET A 172 -16.02 -2.71 -4.71
N VAL A 173 -14.89 -3.36 -5.04
CA VAL A 173 -14.46 -3.52 -6.44
C VAL A 173 -15.08 -4.76 -7.09
N PHE A 174 -15.02 -5.93 -6.45
CA PHE A 174 -15.44 -7.20 -7.06
C PHE A 174 -16.93 -7.49 -6.90
N ALA A 175 -17.57 -6.99 -5.83
CA ALA A 175 -19.02 -7.07 -5.67
C ALA A 175 -19.75 -5.79 -6.14
N ASP A 176 -19.05 -4.82 -6.77
CA ASP A 176 -19.57 -3.54 -7.26
C ASP A 176 -20.39 -2.75 -6.23
N LYS A 177 -20.02 -2.82 -4.95
CA LYS A 177 -20.74 -2.17 -3.85
C LYS A 177 -20.36 -0.69 -3.71
N GLY A 178 -21.28 0.10 -3.16
CA GLY A 178 -21.01 1.45 -2.69
C GLY A 178 -20.02 1.43 -1.52
N ALA A 179 -19.35 2.57 -1.24
CA ALA A 179 -18.37 2.65 -0.16
C ALA A 179 -18.96 2.30 1.22
N PHE A 180 -20.16 2.81 1.53
CA PHE A 180 -20.84 2.55 2.79
C PHE A 180 -21.35 1.10 2.89
N ASP A 181 -21.86 0.55 1.77
CA ASP A 181 -22.31 -0.84 1.72
C ASP A 181 -21.12 -1.79 1.90
N ALA A 182 -20.00 -1.54 1.20
CA ALA A 182 -18.76 -2.33 1.34
C ALA A 182 -18.22 -2.27 2.77
N TYR A 183 -18.29 -1.11 3.43
CA TYR A 183 -17.92 -0.95 4.83
C TYR A 183 -18.81 -1.79 5.76
N GLY A 184 -20.13 -1.67 5.64
CA GLY A 184 -21.08 -2.43 6.46
C GLY A 184 -21.01 -3.93 6.23
N ASP A 185 -20.95 -4.34 4.96
CA ASP A 185 -20.93 -5.74 4.57
C ASP A 185 -19.62 -6.46 4.89
N SER A 186 -18.52 -5.73 5.09
CA SER A 186 -17.25 -6.33 5.50
C SER A 186 -17.35 -7.10 6.82
N PHE A 187 -18.19 -6.64 7.75
CA PHE A 187 -18.46 -7.35 9.01
C PHE A 187 -19.11 -8.71 8.79
N SER A 188 -20.16 -8.76 7.99
CA SER A 188 -20.88 -10.00 7.67
C SER A 188 -20.05 -10.91 6.76
N PHE A 189 -19.24 -10.33 5.89
CA PHE A 189 -18.39 -11.07 4.97
C PHE A 189 -17.28 -11.84 5.68
N VAL A 190 -16.62 -11.23 6.66
CA VAL A 190 -15.54 -11.87 7.44
C VAL A 190 -16.10 -12.76 8.56
N ASN A 191 -17.38 -12.61 8.92
CA ASN A 191 -17.99 -13.42 9.97
C ASN A 191 -17.95 -14.92 9.63
N GLY A 192 -17.47 -15.72 10.58
CA GLY A 192 -17.21 -17.16 10.42
C GLY A 192 -15.80 -17.48 9.87
N HIS A 193 -15.13 -16.54 9.21
CA HIS A 193 -13.80 -16.70 8.60
C HIS A 193 -12.74 -15.74 9.21
N TRP A 194 -13.03 -15.12 10.36
CA TRP A 194 -12.18 -14.07 10.92
C TRP A 194 -10.76 -14.59 11.25
N TRP A 195 -10.65 -15.76 11.86
CA TRP A 195 -9.35 -16.34 12.25
C TRP A 195 -8.51 -16.75 11.03
N GLU A 196 -9.14 -17.27 10.00
CA GLU A 196 -8.49 -17.63 8.74
C GLU A 196 -7.98 -16.36 8.04
N THR A 197 -8.83 -15.34 7.93
CA THR A 197 -8.46 -14.02 7.38
C THR A 197 -7.32 -13.39 8.16
N PHE A 198 -7.40 -13.38 9.50
CA PHE A 198 -6.33 -12.87 10.35
C PHE A 198 -5.01 -13.61 10.15
N GLY A 199 -5.05 -14.95 10.14
CA GLY A 199 -3.87 -15.79 9.91
C GLY A 199 -3.22 -15.50 8.55
N CYS A 200 -4.02 -15.43 7.48
CA CYS A 200 -3.53 -15.08 6.16
C CYS A 200 -2.90 -13.68 6.11
N LEU A 201 -3.58 -12.67 6.63
CA LEU A 201 -3.07 -11.29 6.67
C LEU A 201 -1.79 -11.17 7.50
N LEU A 202 -1.71 -11.88 8.64
CA LEU A 202 -0.53 -11.88 9.50
C LEU A 202 0.68 -12.49 8.79
N VAL A 203 0.52 -13.67 8.17
CA VAL A 203 1.62 -14.34 7.45
C VAL A 203 2.07 -13.52 6.24
N VAL A 204 1.12 -13.02 5.43
CA VAL A 204 1.43 -12.14 4.29
C VAL A 204 2.09 -10.86 4.76
N GLY A 205 1.59 -10.25 5.86
CA GLY A 205 2.16 -9.04 6.45
C GLY A 205 3.59 -9.22 6.94
N ILE A 206 3.89 -10.32 7.63
CA ILE A 206 5.26 -10.66 8.07
C ILE A 206 6.16 -10.87 6.85
N LEU A 207 5.72 -11.66 5.87
CA LEU A 207 6.48 -11.97 4.67
C LEU A 207 6.81 -10.70 3.87
N THR A 208 5.83 -9.85 3.62
CA THR A 208 6.01 -8.59 2.88
C THR A 208 6.86 -7.59 3.65
N SER A 209 6.76 -7.56 4.99
CA SER A 209 7.61 -6.72 5.84
C SER A 209 9.07 -7.15 5.74
N ILE A 210 9.37 -8.44 5.91
CA ILE A 210 10.74 -8.96 5.80
C ILE A 210 11.32 -8.64 4.42
N LEU A 211 10.59 -8.93 3.35
CA LEU A 211 11.02 -8.67 1.98
C LEU A 211 11.20 -7.16 1.72
N GLY A 212 10.31 -6.33 2.26
CA GLY A 212 10.39 -4.87 2.13
C GLY A 212 11.60 -4.28 2.85
N TYR A 213 11.97 -4.81 4.03
CA TYR A 213 13.13 -4.34 4.77
C TYR A 213 14.46 -4.62 4.07
N ILE A 214 14.54 -5.65 3.21
CA ILE A 214 15.75 -5.94 2.43
C ILE A 214 16.18 -4.71 1.60
N PHE A 215 15.21 -3.98 1.03
CA PHE A 215 15.48 -2.77 0.26
C PHE A 215 15.89 -1.57 1.12
N SER A 216 15.62 -1.60 2.42
CA SER A 216 16.01 -0.55 3.35
C SER A 216 17.40 -0.77 3.95
N ILE A 217 17.98 -1.97 3.80
CA ILE A 217 19.32 -2.29 4.34
C ILE A 217 20.39 -1.30 3.86
N PRO A 218 20.51 -0.94 2.56
CA PRO A 218 21.54 -0.02 2.10
C PRO A 218 21.43 1.37 2.76
N ALA A 219 20.22 1.92 2.86
CA ALA A 219 20.00 3.21 3.51
C ALA A 219 20.30 3.14 5.02
N PHE A 220 19.89 2.05 5.68
CA PHE A 220 20.18 1.81 7.08
C PHE A 220 21.69 1.68 7.36
N LEU A 221 22.42 0.90 6.56
CA LEU A 221 23.89 0.77 6.71
C LEU A 221 24.59 2.10 6.47
N TYR A 222 24.13 2.88 5.47
CA TYR A 222 24.68 4.21 5.22
C TYR A 222 24.45 5.15 6.40
N SER A 223 23.24 5.16 6.98
CA SER A 223 22.93 5.97 8.15
C SER A 223 23.70 5.57 9.38
N LEU A 224 23.93 4.27 9.61
CA LEU A 224 24.79 3.80 10.70
C LEU A 224 26.23 4.27 10.50
N PHE A 225 26.79 4.11 9.31
CA PHE A 225 28.16 4.53 9.02
C PHE A 225 28.34 6.03 9.22
N SER A 226 27.43 6.84 8.67
CA SER A 226 27.44 8.31 8.86
C SER A 226 27.27 8.70 10.33
N GLY A 227 26.39 8.02 11.08
CA GLY A 227 26.22 8.22 12.51
C GLY A 227 27.49 7.90 13.31
N PHE A 228 28.21 6.82 12.97
CA PHE A 228 29.50 6.51 13.61
C PHE A 228 30.57 7.55 13.33
N VAL A 229 30.60 8.10 12.11
CA VAL A 229 31.53 9.19 11.75
C VAL A 229 31.19 10.45 12.55
N SER A 230 29.91 10.81 12.69
CA SER A 230 29.45 11.98 13.43
C SER A 230 29.70 11.90 14.95
N ILE A 231 29.75 10.68 15.54
CA ILE A 231 30.10 10.51 16.97
C ILE A 231 31.57 10.92 17.23
N GLY A 232 32.44 10.87 16.20
CA GLY A 232 33.83 11.30 16.29
C GLY A 232 34.03 12.81 16.13
N THR A 233 33.00 13.58 15.87
CA THR A 233 33.03 15.03 15.74
C THR A 233 32.44 15.71 16.99
N ASP A 234 32.90 16.90 17.32
CA ASP A 234 32.39 17.65 18.46
C ASP A 234 31.03 18.35 18.16
N ASP A 235 30.48 18.15 16.95
CA ASP A 235 29.22 18.77 16.52
C ASP A 235 28.08 17.76 16.47
N PRO A 236 27.15 17.74 17.43
CA PRO A 236 26.01 16.83 17.45
C PRO A 236 25.01 17.08 16.30
N THR A 237 25.15 18.20 15.55
CA THR A 237 24.25 18.54 14.44
C THR A 237 24.60 17.79 13.15
N GLU A 238 25.82 17.27 13.03
CA GLU A 238 26.26 16.52 11.84
C GLU A 238 25.35 15.32 11.50
N ILE A 239 24.73 14.69 12.50
CA ILE A 239 23.81 13.57 12.27
C ILE A 239 22.58 14.01 11.45
N PHE A 240 22.18 15.27 11.54
CA PHE A 240 21.03 15.82 10.81
C PHE A 240 21.38 16.20 9.36
N THR A 241 22.67 16.39 9.04
CA THR A 241 23.11 16.64 7.66
C THR A 241 22.85 15.44 6.76
N LEU A 242 22.72 14.24 7.36
CA LEU A 242 22.35 13.00 6.64
C LEU A 242 21.06 13.17 5.82
N PHE A 243 20.05 13.86 6.37
CA PHE A 243 18.78 14.08 5.68
C PHE A 243 18.90 14.96 4.43
N SER A 244 20.01 15.69 4.27
CA SER A 244 20.33 16.49 3.10
C SER A 244 21.34 15.81 2.18
N ASP A 245 21.89 14.67 2.57
CA ASP A 245 22.88 13.93 1.80
C ASP A 245 22.22 13.30 0.56
N PRO A 246 22.66 13.64 -0.66
CA PRO A 246 22.10 13.10 -1.89
C PRO A 246 22.16 11.58 -1.98
N VAL A 247 23.21 10.95 -1.42
CA VAL A 247 23.36 9.48 -1.43
C VAL A 247 22.30 8.85 -0.55
N TYR A 248 22.10 9.37 0.66
CA TYR A 248 21.05 8.89 1.56
C TYR A 248 19.66 9.04 0.95
N ILE A 249 19.36 10.18 0.34
CA ILE A 249 18.06 10.45 -0.32
C ILE A 249 17.82 9.44 -1.45
N ILE A 250 18.84 9.16 -2.28
CA ILE A 250 18.70 8.18 -3.36
C ILE A 250 18.45 6.77 -2.79
N LEU A 251 19.17 6.36 -1.76
CA LEU A 251 18.99 5.06 -1.10
C LEU A 251 17.59 4.94 -0.48
N GLU A 252 17.06 5.99 0.14
CA GLU A 252 15.70 6.02 0.66
C GLU A 252 14.64 5.92 -0.45
N ILE A 253 14.82 6.63 -1.56
CA ILE A 253 13.93 6.50 -2.72
C ILE A 253 13.91 5.04 -3.23
N ILE A 254 15.07 4.39 -3.34
CA ILE A 254 15.17 2.97 -3.72
C ILE A 254 14.43 2.08 -2.71
N SER A 255 14.56 2.36 -1.42
CA SER A 255 13.88 1.66 -0.34
C SER A 255 12.34 1.77 -0.47
N TYR A 256 11.83 2.96 -0.71
CA TYR A 256 10.40 3.19 -0.92
C TYR A 256 9.87 2.49 -2.19
N LEU A 257 10.63 2.50 -3.29
CA LEU A 257 10.27 1.78 -4.52
C LEU A 257 10.22 0.27 -4.29
N GLY A 258 11.19 -0.29 -3.54
CA GLY A 258 11.17 -1.70 -3.16
C GLY A 258 9.96 -2.08 -2.32
N ARG A 259 9.63 -1.28 -1.29
CA ARG A 259 8.43 -1.49 -0.47
C ARG A 259 7.15 -1.40 -1.28
N PHE A 260 7.10 -0.52 -2.28
CA PHE A 260 5.97 -0.42 -3.18
C PHE A 260 5.73 -1.71 -3.98
N ILE A 261 6.80 -2.37 -4.45
CA ILE A 261 6.68 -3.66 -5.15
C ILE A 261 6.05 -4.71 -4.22
N PHE A 262 6.47 -4.76 -2.94
CA PHE A 262 5.89 -5.71 -1.98
C PHE A 262 4.51 -5.33 -1.47
N TYR A 263 4.12 -4.06 -1.56
CA TYR A 263 2.73 -3.67 -1.36
C TYR A 263 1.78 -4.37 -2.35
N ALA A 264 2.22 -4.58 -3.59
CA ALA A 264 1.45 -5.35 -4.57
C ALA A 264 1.18 -6.80 -4.11
N VAL A 265 2.12 -7.43 -3.39
CA VAL A 265 1.92 -8.76 -2.80
C VAL A 265 0.75 -8.73 -1.82
N THR A 266 0.72 -7.75 -0.92
CA THR A 266 -0.37 -7.59 0.06
C THR A 266 -1.72 -7.36 -0.63
N LEU A 267 -1.76 -6.51 -1.66
CA LEU A 267 -2.96 -6.21 -2.42
C LEU A 267 -3.49 -7.47 -3.13
N ILE A 268 -2.63 -8.19 -3.85
CA ILE A 268 -3.02 -9.40 -4.58
C ILE A 268 -3.46 -10.51 -3.62
N SER A 269 -2.74 -10.70 -2.51
CA SER A 269 -3.13 -11.66 -1.47
C SER A 269 -4.50 -11.34 -0.87
N SER A 270 -4.81 -10.05 -0.62
CA SER A 270 -6.13 -9.67 -0.11
C SER A 270 -7.26 -10.01 -1.08
N ILE A 271 -6.98 -9.96 -2.38
CA ILE A 271 -7.94 -10.36 -3.42
C ILE A 271 -8.14 -11.88 -3.41
N PHE A 272 -7.07 -12.67 -3.27
CA PHE A 272 -7.20 -14.13 -3.14
C PHE A 272 -7.96 -14.53 -1.87
N ILE A 273 -7.73 -13.86 -0.74
CA ILE A 273 -8.50 -14.08 0.50
C ILE A 273 -9.98 -13.75 0.26
N TYR A 274 -10.28 -12.65 -0.43
CA TYR A 274 -11.65 -12.30 -0.78
C TYR A 274 -12.33 -13.38 -1.61
N PHE A 275 -11.69 -13.88 -2.67
CA PHE A 275 -12.27 -14.92 -3.52
C PHE A 275 -12.38 -16.24 -2.80
N ASP A 276 -11.46 -16.60 -1.92
CA ASP A 276 -11.54 -17.79 -1.09
C ASP A 276 -12.80 -17.76 -0.18
N ILE A 277 -12.98 -16.69 0.59
CA ILE A 277 -14.17 -16.51 1.44
C ILE A 277 -15.45 -16.49 0.59
N ASN A 278 -15.41 -15.83 -0.57
CA ASN A 278 -16.56 -15.75 -1.47
C ASN A 278 -16.95 -17.13 -2.03
N GLU A 279 -15.97 -17.97 -2.38
CA GLU A 279 -16.24 -19.34 -2.84
C GLU A 279 -16.79 -20.21 -1.72
N GLN A 280 -16.23 -20.16 -0.52
CA GLN A 280 -16.77 -20.91 0.63
C GLN A 280 -18.20 -20.51 0.98
N LYS A 281 -18.61 -19.24 0.72
CA LYS A 281 -19.98 -18.75 1.02
C LYS A 281 -20.96 -18.92 -0.13
N ASN A 282 -20.53 -18.68 -1.35
CA ASN A 282 -21.41 -18.49 -2.50
C ASN A 282 -21.13 -19.44 -3.67
N ALA A 283 -19.98 -20.16 -3.67
CA ALA A 283 -19.56 -21.10 -4.72
C ALA A 283 -19.65 -20.55 -6.16
N THR A 284 -19.37 -19.25 -6.35
CA THR A 284 -19.57 -18.53 -7.62
C THR A 284 -18.77 -19.12 -8.77
N GLY A 285 -17.50 -19.46 -8.55
CA GLY A 285 -16.64 -20.06 -9.56
C GLY A 285 -17.05 -21.49 -9.88
N THR A 286 -17.50 -22.25 -8.87
CA THR A 286 -18.02 -23.61 -9.07
C THR A 286 -19.26 -23.59 -9.96
N PHE A 287 -20.20 -22.66 -9.74
CA PHE A 287 -21.38 -22.53 -10.60
C PHE A 287 -21.01 -22.10 -12.03
N GLU A 288 -20.09 -21.13 -12.21
CA GLU A 288 -19.61 -20.73 -13.53
C GLU A 288 -18.97 -21.90 -14.30
N GLN A 289 -18.21 -22.76 -13.63
CA GLN A 289 -17.61 -23.96 -14.24
C GLN A 289 -18.68 -24.94 -14.69
N ILE A 290 -19.73 -25.20 -13.89
CA ILE A 290 -20.84 -26.09 -14.24
C ILE A 290 -21.60 -25.56 -15.45
N ASP A 291 -21.89 -24.25 -15.49
CA ASP A 291 -22.58 -23.62 -16.63
C ASP A 291 -21.76 -23.73 -17.93
N ASN A 292 -20.44 -23.63 -17.85
CA ASN A 292 -19.54 -23.79 -18.99
C ASN A 292 -19.42 -25.25 -19.48
N LEU A 293 -19.70 -26.25 -18.64
CA LEU A 293 -19.72 -27.65 -19.03
C LEU A 293 -21.05 -28.04 -19.70
N GLY A 294 -22.12 -27.27 -19.49
CA GLY A 294 -23.46 -27.49 -20.04
C GLY A 294 -23.68 -26.87 -21.44
N ASN A 295 -22.74 -26.07 -21.92
CA ASN A 295 -22.74 -25.45 -23.25
C ASN A 295 -21.63 -26.05 -24.12
#